data_c57c99f1250556a3df095c8976c9cf00
#
_entry.id   c57c99f1250556a3df095c8976c9cf00
#
_cell.length_a   1.000
_cell.length_b   1.000
_cell.length_c   1.000
_cell.angle_alpha   90.00
_cell.angle_beta   90.00
_cell.angle_gamma   90.00
#
_symmetry.space_group_name_H-M   'P 1'
#
loop_
_entity.id
_entity.type
_entity.pdbx_description
1 polymer ?
#
loop_
_entity_poly.entity_id
_entity_poly.type
_entity_poly.pdbx_seq_one_letter_code
_entity_poly.pdbx_strand_id
1 'polypeptide(L)'
;MFSIYGMSGPVFRGSLVELRQVRQLHSLRAVRPIAVEGEEAGVAVTASPPRAEAIRAYQEMLHHDQDRGPLYHAGQVMQRRVISVAASDDVAQAWRTLRDHRIHQAPVLDDAAQLVGIVSERDLLTAINIEAGRIVESLHRRVSDVMTTPVVAATPLTDLRQIATAMLEHAV
;
A
#
# COMPACT_ATOMS: atom_id res chain seq x y z
N MET A 1 -15.30 -6.10 -4.22
CA MET A 1 -15.22 -5.25 -5.40
C MET A 1 -14.07 -4.31 -5.24
N PHE A 2 -13.22 -4.17 -6.25
CA PHE A 2 -12.05 -3.30 -6.25
C PHE A 2 -12.26 -2.11 -7.19
N SER A 3 -11.59 -1.02 -6.90
CA SER A 3 -11.56 0.17 -7.76
C SER A 3 -10.13 0.67 -7.85
N ILE A 4 -9.73 1.20 -9.02
CA ILE A 4 -8.45 1.88 -9.22
C ILE A 4 -8.76 3.36 -9.40
N TYR A 5 -8.07 4.18 -8.65
CA TYR A 5 -8.15 5.63 -8.72
C TYR A 5 -6.83 6.20 -9.24
N GLY A 6 -6.89 7.03 -10.25
CA GLY A 6 -5.77 7.78 -10.81
C GLY A 6 -6.01 9.28 -10.71
N MET A 7 -5.10 10.08 -11.24
CA MET A 7 -5.17 11.56 -11.18
C MET A 7 -6.43 12.15 -11.82
N SER A 8 -7.06 11.42 -12.75
CA SER A 8 -8.30 11.84 -13.44
C SER A 8 -9.56 11.21 -12.83
N GLY A 9 -9.48 10.62 -11.63
CA GLY A 9 -10.60 9.96 -10.96
C GLY A 9 -10.60 8.43 -11.13
N PRO A 10 -11.76 7.75 -10.98
CA PRO A 10 -11.85 6.32 -11.04
C PRO A 10 -11.55 5.78 -12.46
N VAL A 11 -10.52 4.95 -12.59
CA VAL A 11 -10.05 4.37 -13.85
C VAL A 11 -10.63 2.98 -14.08
N PHE A 12 -10.89 2.25 -13.00
CA PHE A 12 -11.38 0.87 -13.07
C PHE A 12 -12.30 0.55 -11.89
N ARG A 13 -13.28 -0.32 -12.12
CA ARG A 13 -14.14 -0.89 -11.09
C ARG A 13 -14.52 -2.32 -11.47
N GLY A 14 -14.17 -3.29 -10.63
CA GLY A 14 -14.43 -4.69 -10.99
C GLY A 14 -14.11 -5.69 -9.89
N SER A 15 -14.11 -6.97 -10.26
CA SER A 15 -13.73 -8.10 -9.42
C SER A 15 -12.21 -8.25 -9.34
N LEU A 16 -11.71 -9.14 -8.44
CA LEU A 16 -10.29 -9.47 -8.36
C LEU A 16 -9.74 -10.05 -9.66
N VAL A 17 -10.54 -10.86 -10.37
CA VAL A 17 -10.13 -11.48 -11.64
C VAL A 17 -9.89 -10.43 -12.73
N GLU A 18 -10.78 -9.45 -12.80
CA GLU A 18 -10.66 -8.33 -13.75
C GLU A 18 -9.51 -7.39 -13.37
N LEU A 19 -9.28 -7.18 -12.06
CA LEU A 19 -8.16 -6.39 -11.55
C LEU A 19 -6.81 -6.94 -12.04
N ARG A 20 -6.64 -8.27 -12.07
CA ARG A 20 -5.44 -8.95 -12.58
C ARG A 20 -5.13 -8.66 -14.05
N GLN A 21 -6.12 -8.29 -14.84
CA GLN A 21 -5.97 -7.99 -16.26
C GLN A 21 -5.54 -6.54 -16.53
N VAL A 22 -5.54 -5.67 -15.52
CA VAL A 22 -5.17 -4.26 -15.67
C VAL A 22 -3.66 -4.11 -15.70
N ARG A 23 -3.08 -3.97 -16.89
CA ARG A 23 -1.63 -3.89 -17.13
C ARG A 23 -0.95 -2.65 -16.52
N GLN A 24 -1.69 -1.59 -16.25
CA GLN A 24 -1.13 -0.31 -15.77
C GLN A 24 -0.65 -0.35 -14.31
N LEU A 25 -1.02 -1.36 -13.53
CA LEU A 25 -0.57 -1.52 -12.14
C LEU A 25 0.89 -1.98 -12.03
N HIS A 26 1.49 -2.48 -13.12
CA HIS A 26 2.85 -3.01 -13.13
C HIS A 26 3.95 -1.93 -13.23
N SER A 27 3.59 -0.66 -13.35
CA SER A 27 4.57 0.45 -13.44
C SER A 27 4.95 1.05 -12.10
N LEU A 28 4.46 0.53 -10.99
CA LEU A 28 4.89 0.96 -9.66
C LEU A 28 6.32 0.49 -9.45
N ARG A 29 7.23 1.45 -9.50
CA ARG A 29 8.63 1.44 -9.10
C ARG A 29 9.08 0.12 -8.46
N ALA A 30 9.58 -0.81 -9.28
CA ALA A 30 10.38 -1.91 -8.77
C ALA A 30 11.59 -1.29 -8.05
N VAL A 31 11.62 -1.39 -6.74
CA VAL A 31 12.81 -1.10 -5.95
C VAL A 31 13.87 -2.07 -6.48
N ARG A 32 14.87 -1.57 -7.20
CA ARG A 32 16.02 -2.39 -7.58
C ARG A 32 16.61 -2.94 -6.28
N PRO A 33 16.72 -4.27 -6.11
CA PRO A 33 17.48 -4.81 -5.01
C PRO A 33 18.90 -4.30 -5.17
N ILE A 34 19.45 -3.72 -4.11
CA ILE A 34 20.87 -3.39 -4.03
C ILE A 34 21.57 -4.75 -4.11
N ALA A 35 22.29 -4.99 -5.21
CA ALA A 35 23.15 -6.14 -5.31
C ALA A 35 24.26 -5.94 -4.27
N VAL A 36 24.21 -6.72 -3.20
CA VAL A 36 25.35 -6.89 -2.31
C VAL A 36 26.31 -7.79 -3.07
N GLU A 37 27.35 -7.19 -3.66
CA GLU A 37 28.52 -7.92 -4.12
C GLU A 37 29.22 -8.48 -2.89
N GLY A 38 29.27 -9.78 -2.77
CA GLY A 38 30.09 -10.45 -1.75
C GLY A 38 29.53 -11.79 -1.30
N GLU A 39 30.19 -12.82 -1.85
CA GLU A 39 30.33 -14.17 -1.31
C GLU A 39 29.23 -15.20 -1.49
N GLU A 40 29.64 -16.16 -2.28
CA GLU A 40 29.07 -17.48 -2.48
C GLU A 40 28.86 -18.21 -1.14
N ALA A 41 27.63 -18.56 -0.84
CA ALA A 41 27.31 -19.77 -0.13
C ALA A 41 25.92 -20.20 -0.59
N GLY A 42 25.89 -21.07 -1.57
CA GLY A 42 24.69 -21.77 -2.01
C GLY A 42 24.13 -22.60 -0.85
N VAL A 43 23.21 -22.02 -0.10
CA VAL A 43 22.27 -22.80 0.70
C VAL A 43 21.06 -23.03 -0.19
N ALA A 44 21.06 -24.18 -0.84
CA ALA A 44 19.86 -24.73 -1.41
C ALA A 44 18.83 -24.88 -0.29
N VAL A 45 17.92 -23.91 -0.16
CA VAL A 45 16.74 -24.08 0.65
C VAL A 45 15.85 -25.07 -0.07
N THR A 46 16.10 -26.35 0.20
CA THR A 46 15.13 -27.39 -0.12
C THR A 46 13.91 -27.11 0.75
N ALA A 47 12.90 -26.49 0.14
CA ALA A 47 11.59 -26.34 0.76
C ALA A 47 11.03 -27.74 1.03
N SER A 48 11.28 -28.25 2.21
CA SER A 48 10.61 -29.45 2.69
C SER A 48 9.12 -29.16 2.72
N PRO A 49 8.27 -30.06 2.20
CA PRO A 49 6.84 -29.88 2.29
C PRO A 49 6.45 -29.68 3.76
N PRO A 50 5.55 -28.74 4.07
CA PRO A 50 5.18 -28.49 5.46
C PRO A 50 4.68 -29.78 6.09
N ARG A 51 5.27 -30.18 7.22
CA ARG A 51 4.87 -31.40 7.94
C ARG A 51 3.37 -31.34 8.21
N ALA A 52 2.71 -32.48 8.06
CA ALA A 52 1.27 -32.62 8.32
C ALA A 52 0.86 -32.09 9.70
N GLU A 53 1.78 -32.10 10.68
CA GLU A 53 1.61 -31.48 12.00
C GLU A 53 1.51 -29.94 11.94
N ALA A 54 2.30 -29.29 11.08
CA ALA A 54 2.22 -27.82 10.91
C ALA A 54 0.89 -27.42 10.26
N ILE A 55 0.40 -28.22 9.33
CA ILE A 55 -0.91 -28.00 8.71
C ILE A 55 -2.02 -28.21 9.74
N ARG A 56 -1.94 -29.24 10.58
CA ARG A 56 -2.91 -29.48 11.67
C ARG A 56 -2.89 -28.37 12.72
N ALA A 57 -1.71 -27.96 13.18
CA ALA A 57 -1.57 -26.85 14.13
C ALA A 57 -2.14 -25.53 13.56
N TYR A 58 -1.95 -25.29 12.26
CA TYR A 58 -2.54 -24.15 11.59
C TYR A 58 -4.07 -24.27 11.48
N GLN A 59 -4.57 -25.47 11.20
CA GLN A 59 -6.01 -25.73 11.17
C GLN A 59 -6.64 -25.63 12.56
N GLU A 60 -5.98 -26.11 13.61
CA GLU A 60 -6.42 -25.97 15.00
C GLU A 60 -6.40 -24.50 15.46
N MET A 61 -5.42 -23.71 15.06
CA MET A 61 -5.38 -22.28 15.30
C MET A 61 -6.56 -21.57 14.61
N LEU A 62 -6.91 -21.96 13.39
CA LEU A 62 -8.07 -21.43 12.67
C LEU A 62 -9.40 -21.78 13.35
N HIS A 63 -9.48 -22.90 14.09
CA HIS A 63 -10.66 -23.30 14.85
C HIS A 63 -10.76 -22.65 16.24
N HIS A 64 -9.62 -22.18 16.80
CA HIS A 64 -9.64 -21.51 18.11
C HIS A 64 -10.09 -20.04 18.04
N ASP A 65 -10.18 -19.48 16.84
CA ASP A 65 -10.71 -18.13 16.59
C ASP A 65 -12.25 -18.06 16.47
N GLN A 66 -12.95 -19.16 16.76
CA GLN A 66 -14.42 -19.23 16.64
C GLN A 66 -15.18 -18.37 17.67
N ASP A 67 -14.51 -17.90 18.72
CA ASP A 67 -15.14 -17.03 19.73
C ASP A 67 -15.16 -15.54 19.35
N ARG A 68 -14.39 -15.16 18.33
CA ARG A 68 -14.43 -13.80 17.71
C ARG A 68 -14.98 -13.93 16.32
N GLY A 69 -16.25 -14.07 16.12
CA GLY A 69 -16.88 -14.29 14.82
C GLY A 69 -15.99 -13.96 13.61
N PRO A 70 -15.95 -14.80 12.59
CA PRO A 70 -14.95 -14.68 11.53
C PRO A 70 -15.03 -13.32 10.86
N LEU A 71 -13.87 -12.63 10.75
CA LEU A 71 -13.73 -11.37 10.02
C LEU A 71 -13.72 -11.70 8.52
N TYR A 72 -14.77 -11.32 7.81
CA TYR A 72 -14.90 -11.62 6.39
C TYR A 72 -14.71 -10.41 5.49
N HIS A 73 -15.06 -9.22 5.95
CA HIS A 73 -15.16 -8.03 5.11
C HIS A 73 -14.31 -6.86 5.60
N ALA A 74 -13.79 -6.08 4.67
CA ALA A 74 -13.01 -4.87 4.95
C ALA A 74 -13.67 -3.95 5.97
N GLY A 75 -14.99 -3.78 5.88
CA GLY A 75 -15.77 -2.92 6.77
C GLY A 75 -15.70 -3.28 8.26
N GLN A 76 -15.31 -4.52 8.60
CA GLN A 76 -15.17 -4.99 9.98
C GLN A 76 -13.83 -4.58 10.61
N VAL A 77 -12.80 -4.33 9.77
CA VAL A 77 -11.43 -4.01 10.21
C VAL A 77 -10.97 -2.61 9.82
N MET A 78 -11.65 -1.96 8.87
CA MET A 78 -11.23 -0.65 8.36
C MET A 78 -11.40 0.45 9.39
N GLN A 79 -10.50 1.41 9.39
CA GLN A 79 -10.65 2.68 10.08
C GLN A 79 -11.69 3.55 9.37
N ARG A 80 -12.66 4.08 10.12
CA ARG A 80 -13.71 4.94 9.56
C ARG A 80 -13.33 6.42 9.55
N ARG A 81 -12.46 6.83 10.49
CA ARG A 81 -11.86 8.17 10.51
C ARG A 81 -10.51 8.09 9.82
N VAL A 82 -10.44 8.64 8.62
CA VAL A 82 -9.23 8.65 7.82
C VAL A 82 -8.73 10.09 7.73
N ILE A 83 -7.45 10.28 8.03
CA ILE A 83 -6.75 11.54 7.80
C ILE A 83 -6.28 11.52 6.35
N SER A 84 -6.61 12.55 5.61
CA SER A 84 -6.23 12.72 4.21
C SER A 84 -5.42 14.01 4.01
N VAL A 85 -4.70 14.09 2.91
CA VAL A 85 -3.94 15.26 2.45
C VAL A 85 -4.49 15.71 1.10
N ALA A 86 -4.39 16.99 0.80
CA ALA A 86 -4.77 17.48 -0.52
C ALA A 86 -3.63 17.29 -1.53
N ALA A 87 -3.96 17.00 -2.78
CA ALA A 87 -2.99 16.89 -3.87
C ALA A 87 -2.22 18.20 -4.11
N SER A 88 -2.87 19.33 -3.81
CA SER A 88 -2.32 20.68 -3.89
C SER A 88 -1.47 21.11 -2.69
N ASP A 89 -1.48 20.33 -1.58
CA ASP A 89 -0.66 20.62 -0.40
C ASP A 89 0.84 20.55 -0.73
N ASP A 90 1.62 21.34 0.01
CA ASP A 90 3.09 21.22 -0.02
C ASP A 90 3.54 19.97 0.73
N VAL A 91 4.67 19.38 0.30
CA VAL A 91 5.34 18.24 0.96
C VAL A 91 5.55 18.51 2.46
N ALA A 92 5.92 19.75 2.83
CA ALA A 92 6.09 20.13 4.24
C ALA A 92 4.78 20.08 5.04
N GLN A 93 3.66 20.46 4.43
CA GLN A 93 2.35 20.38 5.06
C GLN A 93 1.92 18.93 5.24
N ALA A 94 2.07 18.12 4.21
CA ALA A 94 1.79 16.68 4.28
C ALA A 94 2.63 16.00 5.37
N TRP A 95 3.93 16.30 5.44
CA TRP A 95 4.82 15.78 6.49
C TRP A 95 4.34 16.13 7.89
N ARG A 96 3.94 17.40 8.14
CA ARG A 96 3.38 17.80 9.44
C ARG A 96 2.12 17.01 9.77
N THR A 97 1.22 16.86 8.79
CA THR A 97 -0.02 16.09 8.96
C THR A 97 0.25 14.65 9.37
N LEU A 98 1.16 13.94 8.66
CA LEU A 98 1.52 12.57 9.02
C LEU A 98 2.09 12.47 10.43
N ARG A 99 3.04 13.36 10.76
CA ARG A 99 3.71 13.37 12.08
C ARG A 99 2.75 13.70 13.22
N ASP A 100 1.93 14.75 13.06
CA ASP A 100 1.04 15.24 14.14
C ASP A 100 -0.07 14.22 14.45
N HIS A 101 -0.50 13.45 13.43
CA HIS A 101 -1.45 12.35 13.58
C HIS A 101 -0.80 10.98 13.84
N ARG A 102 0.55 10.90 13.86
CA ARG A 102 1.33 9.66 14.06
C ARG A 102 0.92 8.56 13.08
N ILE A 103 0.75 8.92 11.83
CA ILE A 103 0.44 8.00 10.74
C ILE A 103 1.59 7.99 9.73
N HIS A 104 1.84 6.84 9.10
CA HIS A 104 2.95 6.66 8.17
C HIS A 104 2.56 6.89 6.71
N GLN A 105 1.26 6.94 6.43
CA GLN A 105 0.72 7.18 5.08
C GLN A 105 -0.68 7.77 5.15
N ALA A 106 -1.05 8.51 4.12
CA ALA A 106 -2.38 9.10 4.00
C ALA A 106 -2.89 9.04 2.56
N PRO A 107 -4.19 8.84 2.34
CA PRO A 107 -4.80 9.02 1.03
C PRO A 107 -4.73 10.48 0.61
N VAL A 108 -4.52 10.69 -0.68
CA VAL A 108 -4.45 12.01 -1.30
C VAL A 108 -5.75 12.25 -2.06
N LEU A 109 -6.37 13.39 -1.76
CA LEU A 109 -7.62 13.83 -2.39
C LEU A 109 -7.37 15.03 -3.29
N ASP A 110 -8.13 15.12 -4.37
CA ASP A 110 -8.18 16.30 -5.21
C ASP A 110 -9.16 17.36 -4.66
N ASP A 111 -9.30 18.48 -5.37
CA ASP A 111 -10.19 19.59 -5.00
C ASP A 111 -11.67 19.18 -5.00
N ALA A 112 -12.04 18.10 -5.70
CA ALA A 112 -13.37 17.52 -5.70
C ALA A 112 -13.56 16.45 -4.61
N ALA A 113 -12.62 16.33 -3.67
CA ALA A 113 -12.57 15.32 -2.62
C ALA A 113 -12.57 13.86 -3.15
N GLN A 114 -12.05 13.65 -4.37
CA GLN A 114 -11.87 12.33 -4.94
C GLN A 114 -10.48 11.78 -4.61
N LEU A 115 -10.40 10.48 -4.35
CA LEU A 115 -9.13 9.79 -4.14
C LEU A 115 -8.32 9.79 -5.44
N VAL A 116 -7.10 10.32 -5.42
CA VAL A 116 -6.20 10.41 -6.58
C VAL A 116 -4.86 9.73 -6.35
N GLY A 117 -4.49 9.49 -5.10
CA GLY A 117 -3.20 8.90 -4.76
C GLY A 117 -3.11 8.48 -3.30
N ILE A 118 -1.94 7.97 -2.93
CA ILE A 118 -1.52 7.74 -1.56
C ILE A 118 -0.12 8.32 -1.38
N VAL A 119 0.16 8.92 -0.23
CA VAL A 119 1.49 9.44 0.11
C VAL A 119 1.96 8.82 1.42
N SER A 120 3.20 8.39 1.45
CA SER A 120 3.86 7.86 2.63
C SER A 120 5.00 8.78 3.10
N GLU A 121 5.45 8.60 4.35
CA GLU A 121 6.66 9.25 4.87
C GLU A 121 7.86 9.05 3.93
N ARG A 122 7.99 7.86 3.36
CA ARG A 122 9.06 7.53 2.43
C ARG A 122 8.99 8.35 1.14
N ASP A 123 7.80 8.56 0.60
CA ASP A 123 7.60 9.37 -0.61
C ASP A 123 7.98 10.82 -0.34
N LEU A 124 7.57 11.34 0.82
CA LEU A 124 7.92 12.71 1.24
C LEU A 124 9.43 12.86 1.45
N LEU A 125 10.11 11.87 2.07
CA LEU A 125 11.56 11.89 2.26
C LEU A 125 12.33 11.83 0.93
N THR A 126 11.82 11.10 -0.07
CA THR A 126 12.46 11.06 -1.40
C THR A 126 12.32 12.38 -2.17
N ALA A 127 11.36 13.21 -1.77
CA ALA A 127 11.18 14.54 -2.32
C ALA A 127 12.22 15.55 -1.77
N ILE A 128 12.87 15.23 -0.67
CA ILE A 128 13.89 16.08 -0.05
C ILE A 128 15.24 15.78 -0.73
N ASN A 129 15.72 16.71 -1.55
CA ASN A 129 17.03 16.61 -2.17
C ASN A 129 18.09 17.13 -1.20
N ILE A 130 19.03 16.27 -0.80
CA ILE A 130 20.16 16.64 0.06
C ILE A 130 21.40 16.68 -0.82
N GLU A 131 21.87 17.89 -1.16
CA GLU A 131 23.16 18.11 -1.82
C GLU A 131 24.18 18.65 -0.80
N ALA A 132 25.32 17.98 -0.71
CA ALA A 132 26.42 18.38 0.18
C ALA A 132 26.02 18.64 1.64
N GLY A 133 25.09 17.85 2.17
CA GLY A 133 24.61 17.98 3.55
C GLY A 133 23.66 19.16 3.80
N ARG A 134 23.22 19.85 2.75
CA ARG A 134 22.20 20.89 2.84
C ARG A 134 20.93 20.46 2.11
N ILE A 135 19.79 20.74 2.72
CA ILE A 135 18.47 20.58 2.05
C ILE A 135 18.39 21.70 1.00
N VAL A 136 18.57 21.34 -0.27
CA VAL A 136 18.68 22.32 -1.36
C VAL A 136 17.34 22.63 -1.99
N GLU A 137 16.40 21.70 -1.98
CA GLU A 137 15.09 21.92 -2.62
C GLU A 137 14.02 20.99 -2.06
N SER A 138 12.80 21.48 -2.07
CA SER A 138 11.56 20.78 -2.34
C SER A 138 10.50 20.73 -1.25
N LEU A 139 10.61 21.49 -0.20
CA LEU A 139 9.46 21.64 0.73
C LEU A 139 8.25 22.30 0.04
N HIS A 140 8.46 22.94 -1.11
CA HIS A 140 7.42 23.57 -1.95
C HIS A 140 6.92 22.69 -3.09
N ARG A 141 7.44 21.44 -3.23
CA ARG A 141 6.84 20.48 -4.16
C ARG A 141 5.45 20.10 -3.68
N ARG A 142 4.54 19.90 -4.62
CA ARG A 142 3.19 19.47 -4.31
C ARG A 142 3.15 17.99 -4.00
N VAL A 143 2.19 17.58 -3.18
CA VAL A 143 1.93 16.17 -2.89
C VAL A 143 1.63 15.39 -4.17
N SER A 144 0.94 16.01 -5.14
CA SER A 144 0.68 15.43 -6.47
C SER A 144 1.93 14.96 -7.22
N ASP A 145 3.09 15.59 -6.96
CA ASP A 145 4.35 15.29 -7.67
C ASP A 145 5.10 14.11 -7.06
N VAL A 146 4.76 13.73 -5.83
CA VAL A 146 5.49 12.73 -5.04
C VAL A 146 4.63 11.55 -4.62
N MET A 147 3.30 11.68 -4.68
CA MET A 147 2.37 10.62 -4.30
C MET A 147 2.48 9.41 -5.22
N THR A 148 2.11 8.25 -4.71
CA THR A 148 1.94 7.04 -5.50
C THR A 148 0.55 7.02 -6.13
N THR A 149 0.49 6.83 -7.42
CA THR A 149 -0.74 6.71 -8.22
C THR A 149 -0.49 5.73 -9.39
N PRO A 150 -1.45 4.93 -9.84
CA PRO A 150 -2.82 4.80 -9.36
C PRO A 150 -2.94 4.01 -8.05
N VAL A 151 -4.04 4.18 -7.32
CA VAL A 151 -4.33 3.51 -6.05
C VAL A 151 -5.41 2.44 -6.26
N VAL A 152 -5.15 1.25 -5.75
CA VAL A 152 -6.16 0.18 -5.68
C VAL A 152 -6.94 0.33 -4.37
N ALA A 153 -8.24 0.46 -4.47
CA ALA A 153 -9.14 0.56 -3.33
C ALA A 153 -10.13 -0.60 -3.30
N ALA A 154 -10.52 -1.01 -2.10
CA ALA A 154 -11.52 -2.02 -1.85
C ALA A 154 -12.79 -1.39 -1.25
N THR A 155 -13.95 -2.00 -1.52
CA THR A 155 -15.19 -1.57 -0.87
C THR A 155 -15.32 -2.19 0.53
N PRO A 156 -16.14 -1.62 1.44
CA PRO A 156 -16.35 -2.20 2.77
C PRO A 156 -16.83 -3.65 2.76
N LEU A 157 -17.51 -4.09 1.70
CA LEU A 157 -18.02 -5.45 1.54
C LEU A 157 -17.03 -6.39 0.84
N THR A 158 -15.83 -5.92 0.51
CA THR A 158 -14.81 -6.77 -0.11
C THR A 158 -14.28 -7.77 0.91
N ASP A 159 -14.19 -9.04 0.50
CA ASP A 159 -13.66 -10.13 1.32
C ASP A 159 -12.17 -9.89 1.66
N LEU A 160 -11.80 -10.10 2.92
CA LEU A 160 -10.44 -9.87 3.41
C LEU A 160 -9.39 -10.75 2.73
N ARG A 161 -9.77 -11.98 2.33
CA ARG A 161 -8.87 -12.87 1.60
C ARG A 161 -8.57 -12.33 0.20
N GLN A 162 -9.58 -11.76 -0.45
CA GLN A 162 -9.39 -11.12 -1.76
C GLN A 162 -8.48 -9.89 -1.64
N ILE A 163 -8.62 -9.10 -0.55
CA ILE A 163 -7.73 -7.97 -0.27
C ILE A 163 -6.30 -8.46 -0.06
N ALA A 164 -6.10 -9.47 0.78
CA ALA A 164 -4.78 -10.04 1.02
C ALA A 164 -4.15 -10.58 -0.28
N THR A 165 -4.93 -11.25 -1.12
CA THR A 165 -4.46 -11.72 -2.44
C THR A 165 -4.05 -10.54 -3.33
N ALA A 166 -4.87 -9.49 -3.41
CA ALA A 166 -4.55 -8.29 -4.19
C ALA A 166 -3.27 -7.60 -3.68
N MET A 167 -3.09 -7.50 -2.37
CA MET A 167 -1.86 -6.93 -1.76
C MET A 167 -0.61 -7.72 -2.14
N LEU A 168 -0.68 -9.05 -2.10
CA LEU A 168 0.44 -9.92 -2.48
C LEU A 168 0.76 -9.83 -3.98
N GLU A 169 -0.25 -9.75 -4.82
CA GLU A 169 -0.09 -9.70 -6.29
C GLU A 169 0.45 -8.34 -6.77
N HIS A 170 0.09 -7.27 -6.08
CA HIS A 170 0.50 -5.90 -6.46
C HIS A 170 1.64 -5.35 -5.58
N ALA A 171 2.19 -6.15 -4.67
CA ALA A 171 3.29 -5.79 -3.77
C ALA A 171 3.03 -4.48 -2.99
N VAL A 172 1.81 -4.32 -2.48
CA VAL A 172 1.35 -3.18 -1.66
C VAL A 172 1.01 -3.61 -0.25
#